data_325dcb588a959a0062aeb9255d063d77
#
_entry.id   325dcb588a959a0062aeb9255d063d77
#
_cell.length_a   1.000
_cell.length_b   1.000
_cell.length_c   1.000
_cell.angle_alpha   90.00
_cell.angle_beta   90.00
_cell.angle_gamma   90.00
#
_symmetry.space_group_name_H-M   'P 1'
#
loop_
_entity.id
_entity.type
_entity.pdbx_description
1 polymer ?
#
loop_
_entity_poly.entity_id
_entity_poly.type
_entity_poly.pdbx_seq_one_letter_code
_entity_poly.pdbx_strand_id
1 'polypeptide(L)'
;MTKNAVVIAALAALFLATPAFAAIELTPGNWQDTETGSEDGKEVPPAVTTDCMTPEEAKDPVKVLTAMKDQASDCARLDVKQSGNTVTFVMQCGDPKQMSMDMQATYTFVTPKHYTGTLKSTVIIAGKTTTADKKVDSVWLGACPKK
;
A
#
# COMPACT_ATOMS: atom_id res chain seq x y z
N MET A 1 41.09 53.65 -31.14
CA MET A 1 40.02 52.77 -31.65
C MET A 1 40.05 51.49 -30.83
N THR A 2 39.34 51.45 -29.72
CA THR A 2 39.28 50.30 -28.79
C THR A 2 37.87 49.69 -28.86
N LYS A 3 37.79 48.48 -29.38
CA LYS A 3 36.55 47.72 -29.51
C LYS A 3 36.29 46.98 -28.19
N ASN A 4 35.26 47.40 -27.43
CA ASN A 4 34.77 46.67 -26.26
C ASN A 4 33.89 45.50 -26.72
N ALA A 5 34.35 44.30 -26.46
CA ALA A 5 33.55 43.09 -26.60
C ALA A 5 32.78 42.84 -25.29
N VAL A 6 31.45 42.94 -25.35
CA VAL A 6 30.56 42.60 -24.24
C VAL A 6 30.30 41.09 -24.33
N VAL A 7 30.79 40.32 -23.35
CA VAL A 7 30.49 38.89 -23.21
C VAL A 7 29.23 38.78 -22.37
N ILE A 8 28.14 38.41 -22.99
CA ILE A 8 26.87 38.08 -22.30
C ILE A 8 26.94 36.59 -21.87
N ALA A 9 27.17 36.38 -20.56
CA ALA A 9 27.08 35.05 -19.96
C ALA A 9 25.63 34.73 -19.72
N ALA A 10 25.06 33.81 -20.53
CA ALA A 10 23.73 33.24 -20.33
C ALA A 10 23.80 32.21 -19.19
N LEU A 11 23.28 32.54 -18.00
CA LEU A 11 23.04 31.58 -16.93
C LEU A 11 21.83 30.73 -17.31
N ALA A 12 22.07 29.50 -17.74
CA ALA A 12 21.03 28.46 -17.87
C ALA A 12 20.68 27.94 -16.46
N ALA A 13 19.55 28.40 -15.90
CA ALA A 13 19.00 27.86 -14.66
C ALA A 13 18.40 26.51 -14.98
N LEU A 14 19.08 25.42 -14.62
CA LEU A 14 18.51 24.08 -14.56
C LEU A 14 17.49 24.03 -13.42
N PHE A 15 16.20 24.08 -13.75
CA PHE A 15 15.13 23.73 -12.83
C PHE A 15 15.19 22.22 -12.59
N LEU A 16 15.75 21.81 -11.48
CA LEU A 16 15.60 20.45 -10.95
C LEU A 16 14.16 20.31 -10.50
N ALA A 17 13.30 19.79 -11.40
CA ALA A 17 11.95 19.37 -11.05
C ALA A 17 12.06 18.18 -10.08
N THR A 18 11.94 18.44 -8.78
CA THR A 18 11.74 17.37 -7.79
C THR A 18 10.43 16.68 -8.12
N PRO A 19 10.40 15.35 -8.28
CA PRO A 19 9.13 14.65 -8.44
C PRO A 19 8.30 14.89 -7.16
N ALA A 20 7.25 15.69 -7.28
CA ALA A 20 6.23 15.77 -6.24
C ALA A 20 5.52 14.42 -6.24
N PHE A 21 5.73 13.61 -5.19
CA PHE A 21 4.92 12.42 -4.97
C PHE A 21 3.48 12.90 -4.79
N ALA A 22 2.63 12.62 -5.76
CA ALA A 22 1.20 12.89 -5.62
C ALA A 22 0.68 12.09 -4.42
N ALA A 23 -0.05 12.75 -3.52
CA ALA A 23 -0.74 12.05 -2.45
C ALA A 23 -1.72 11.04 -3.07
N ILE A 24 -1.73 9.82 -2.54
CA ILE A 24 -2.72 8.82 -2.93
C ILE A 24 -4.01 9.20 -2.20
N GLU A 25 -5.05 9.50 -2.96
CA GLU A 25 -6.39 9.76 -2.43
C GLU A 25 -7.36 8.77 -3.07
N LEU A 26 -8.19 8.15 -2.26
CA LEU A 26 -9.25 7.25 -2.68
C LEU A 26 -10.61 7.95 -2.56
N THR A 27 -11.62 7.42 -3.22
CA THR A 27 -13.01 7.90 -3.08
C THR A 27 -13.62 7.23 -1.84
N PRO A 28 -14.10 8.00 -0.82
CA PRO A 28 -14.79 7.40 0.31
C PRO A 28 -16.12 6.76 -0.13
N GLY A 29 -16.51 5.70 0.57
CA GLY A 29 -17.74 4.99 0.24
C GLY A 29 -17.60 3.48 0.37
N ASN A 30 -18.52 2.75 -0.25
CA ASN A 30 -18.57 1.30 -0.24
C ASN A 30 -17.59 0.72 -1.27
N TRP A 31 -16.72 -0.16 -0.81
CA TRP A 31 -15.71 -0.84 -1.63
C TRP A 31 -15.95 -2.34 -1.64
N GLN A 32 -15.64 -2.97 -2.73
CA GLN A 32 -15.65 -4.43 -2.86
C GLN A 32 -14.25 -4.91 -3.12
N ASP A 33 -13.78 -5.78 -2.25
CA ASP A 33 -12.52 -6.49 -2.40
C ASP A 33 -12.79 -7.90 -2.91
N THR A 34 -12.11 -8.29 -3.97
CA THR A 34 -12.10 -9.66 -4.49
C THR A 34 -10.70 -10.23 -4.28
N GLU A 35 -10.60 -11.22 -3.42
CA GLU A 35 -9.36 -11.94 -3.16
C GLU A 35 -9.33 -13.26 -3.92
N THR A 36 -8.19 -13.53 -4.57
CA THR A 36 -7.91 -14.82 -5.24
C THR A 36 -6.52 -15.29 -4.84
N GLY A 37 -6.23 -16.58 -4.95
CA GLY A 37 -4.90 -17.10 -4.69
C GLY A 37 -4.88 -18.47 -4.04
N SER A 38 -3.81 -18.75 -3.29
CA SER A 38 -3.57 -20.06 -2.69
C SER A 38 -3.25 -19.98 -1.21
N GLU A 39 -3.54 -21.08 -0.50
CA GLU A 39 -3.12 -21.33 0.87
C GLU A 39 -2.40 -22.69 0.92
N ASP A 40 -1.20 -22.70 1.54
CA ASP A 40 -0.30 -23.86 1.55
C ASP A 40 -0.09 -24.49 0.15
N GLY A 41 0.04 -23.59 -0.87
CA GLY A 41 0.24 -23.97 -2.27
C GLY A 41 -1.00 -24.54 -2.97
N LYS A 42 -2.18 -24.53 -2.34
CA LYS A 42 -3.43 -24.97 -2.95
C LYS A 42 -4.32 -23.79 -3.26
N GLU A 43 -4.83 -23.72 -4.48
CA GLU A 43 -5.83 -22.74 -4.88
C GLU A 43 -7.04 -22.78 -3.94
N VAL A 44 -7.48 -21.59 -3.51
CA VAL A 44 -8.71 -21.44 -2.71
C VAL A 44 -9.77 -20.70 -3.51
N PRO A 45 -11.06 -20.94 -3.24
CA PRO A 45 -12.14 -20.20 -3.89
C PRO A 45 -11.97 -18.69 -3.70
N PRO A 46 -12.35 -17.88 -4.69
CA PRO A 46 -12.37 -16.43 -4.53
C PRO A 46 -13.23 -16.00 -3.34
N ALA A 47 -12.70 -15.06 -2.54
CA ALA A 47 -13.44 -14.42 -1.47
C ALA A 47 -13.83 -13.01 -1.91
N VAL A 48 -15.07 -12.62 -1.65
CA VAL A 48 -15.58 -11.27 -1.94
C VAL A 48 -16.09 -10.66 -0.65
N THR A 49 -15.53 -9.50 -0.29
CA THR A 49 -15.94 -8.72 0.89
C THR A 49 -16.33 -7.31 0.46
N THR A 50 -17.14 -6.65 1.28
CA THR A 50 -17.48 -5.24 1.08
C THR A 50 -17.30 -4.49 2.37
N ASP A 51 -16.61 -3.35 2.29
CA ASP A 51 -16.34 -2.48 3.42
C ASP A 51 -16.62 -1.02 3.09
N CYS A 52 -16.96 -0.26 4.12
CA CYS A 52 -17.23 1.15 3.99
C CYS A 52 -16.01 1.96 4.42
N MET A 53 -15.29 2.54 3.45
CA MET A 53 -14.15 3.41 3.68
C MET A 53 -14.61 4.81 4.08
N THR A 54 -14.16 5.29 5.22
CA THR A 54 -14.44 6.64 5.71
C THR A 54 -13.70 7.72 4.90
N PRO A 55 -14.12 9.00 4.95
CA PRO A 55 -13.38 10.09 4.31
C PRO A 55 -11.94 10.25 4.82
N GLU A 56 -11.70 9.97 6.10
CA GLU A 56 -10.38 10.05 6.74
C GLU A 56 -9.44 8.96 6.19
N GLU A 57 -9.93 7.74 6.08
CA GLU A 57 -9.17 6.61 5.52
C GLU A 57 -8.88 6.80 4.02
N ALA A 58 -9.86 7.29 3.28
CA ALA A 58 -9.76 7.53 1.85
C ALA A 58 -8.74 8.63 1.51
N LYS A 59 -8.63 9.65 2.38
CA LYS A 59 -7.71 10.78 2.20
C LYS A 59 -6.24 10.39 2.32
N ASP A 60 -5.93 9.43 3.19
CA ASP A 60 -4.56 8.99 3.42
C ASP A 60 -4.52 7.48 3.72
N PRO A 61 -4.69 6.63 2.71
CA PRO A 61 -4.67 5.17 2.89
C PRO A 61 -3.31 4.65 3.38
N VAL A 62 -2.23 5.39 3.13
CA VAL A 62 -0.89 5.02 3.62
C VAL A 62 -0.80 5.21 5.13
N LYS A 63 -1.43 6.26 5.67
CA LYS A 63 -1.50 6.52 7.10
C LYS A 63 -2.25 5.41 7.84
N VAL A 64 -3.31 4.86 7.25
CA VAL A 64 -4.05 3.72 7.83
C VAL A 64 -3.12 2.53 8.01
N LEU A 65 -2.29 2.20 7.02
CA LEU A 65 -1.31 1.13 7.10
C LEU A 65 -0.21 1.42 8.14
N THR A 66 0.25 2.67 8.24
CA THR A 66 1.26 3.06 9.24
C THR A 66 0.72 3.10 10.66
N ALA A 67 -0.57 3.41 10.87
CA ALA A 67 -1.20 3.38 12.19
C ALA A 67 -1.26 1.96 12.80
N MET A 68 -1.17 0.92 11.99
CA MET A 68 -1.02 -0.46 12.49
C MET A 68 0.25 -0.65 13.33
N LYS A 69 1.29 0.17 13.09
CA LYS A 69 2.53 0.15 13.87
C LYS A 69 2.31 0.46 15.35
N ASP A 70 1.42 1.40 15.65
CA ASP A 70 1.16 1.83 17.03
C ASP A 70 0.37 0.78 17.82
N GLN A 71 -0.30 -0.14 17.10
CA GLN A 71 -1.08 -1.25 17.69
C GLN A 71 -0.29 -2.58 17.71
N ALA A 72 0.83 -2.64 17.02
CA ALA A 72 1.62 -3.85 16.82
C ALA A 72 2.89 -3.84 17.69
N SER A 73 2.72 -3.83 19.04
CA SER A 73 3.81 -3.77 20.03
C SER A 73 4.82 -4.92 19.91
N ASP A 74 4.37 -6.08 19.39
CA ASP A 74 5.17 -7.30 19.29
C ASP A 74 5.78 -7.53 17.91
N CYS A 75 5.83 -6.48 17.08
CA CYS A 75 6.43 -6.56 15.75
C CYS A 75 7.89 -6.09 15.76
N ALA A 76 8.79 -6.99 15.40
CA ALA A 76 10.21 -6.68 15.21
C ALA A 76 10.43 -5.78 13.98
N ARG A 77 9.53 -5.87 13.00
CA ARG A 77 9.59 -5.07 11.77
C ARG A 77 8.20 -4.66 11.31
N LEU A 78 8.06 -3.40 11.01
CA LEU A 78 6.92 -2.84 10.29
C LEU A 78 7.42 -1.71 9.39
N ASP A 79 7.50 -1.98 8.10
CA ASP A 79 7.93 -1.02 7.09
C ASP A 79 6.79 -0.74 6.12
N VAL A 80 6.53 0.55 5.89
CA VAL A 80 5.63 1.03 4.83
C VAL A 80 6.42 1.95 3.93
N LYS A 81 6.43 1.68 2.63
CA LYS A 81 7.13 2.49 1.63
C LYS A 81 6.18 2.83 0.50
N GLN A 82 6.13 4.10 0.13
CA GLN A 82 5.41 4.58 -1.03
C GLN A 82 6.38 4.96 -2.15
N SER A 83 6.06 4.57 -3.37
CA SER A 83 6.73 4.99 -4.59
C SER A 83 5.70 5.25 -5.67
N GLY A 84 5.46 6.53 -5.96
CA GLY A 84 4.38 6.94 -6.86
C GLY A 84 3.01 6.49 -6.33
N ASN A 85 2.28 5.72 -7.14
CA ASN A 85 0.99 5.15 -6.81
C ASN A 85 1.07 3.73 -6.21
N THR A 86 2.25 3.28 -5.84
CA THR A 86 2.47 1.95 -5.25
C THR A 86 2.92 2.07 -3.81
N VAL A 87 2.32 1.26 -2.94
CA VAL A 87 2.68 1.13 -1.53
C VAL A 87 3.09 -0.30 -1.24
N THR A 88 4.26 -0.47 -0.65
CA THR A 88 4.75 -1.76 -0.15
C THR A 88 4.70 -1.75 1.37
N PHE A 89 4.17 -2.83 1.92
CA PHE A 89 4.04 -3.07 3.35
C PHE A 89 4.78 -4.35 3.71
N VAL A 90 5.61 -4.31 4.75
CA VAL A 90 6.30 -5.49 5.30
C VAL A 90 6.12 -5.51 6.80
N MET A 91 5.64 -6.63 7.33
CA MET A 91 5.40 -6.82 8.75
C MET A 91 6.00 -8.16 9.21
N GLN A 92 6.66 -8.16 10.36
CA GLN A 92 7.18 -9.34 11.04
C GLN A 92 6.87 -9.21 12.53
N CYS A 93 5.97 -10.04 13.02
CA CYS A 93 5.44 -9.95 14.38
C CYS A 93 5.50 -11.30 15.09
N GLY A 94 5.60 -11.25 16.42
CA GLY A 94 5.51 -12.41 17.31
C GLY A 94 6.80 -13.21 17.45
N ASP A 95 6.68 -14.36 18.13
CA ASP A 95 7.75 -15.31 18.40
C ASP A 95 7.51 -16.59 17.58
N PRO A 96 8.46 -17.01 16.69
CA PRO A 96 8.32 -18.23 15.91
C PRO A 96 8.11 -19.52 16.72
N LYS A 97 8.47 -19.50 18.03
CA LYS A 97 8.26 -20.65 18.92
C LYS A 97 6.84 -20.76 19.47
N GLN A 98 6.07 -19.67 19.42
CA GLN A 98 4.71 -19.60 19.93
C GLN A 98 3.73 -19.25 18.80
N MET A 99 3.74 -18.01 18.40
CA MET A 99 2.94 -17.49 17.29
C MET A 99 3.71 -16.37 16.61
N SER A 100 3.91 -16.47 15.31
CA SER A 100 4.50 -15.41 14.51
C SER A 100 3.77 -15.23 13.19
N MET A 101 3.89 -14.03 12.65
CA MET A 101 3.35 -13.65 11.35
C MET A 101 4.38 -12.83 10.58
N ASP A 102 4.73 -13.31 9.39
CA ASP A 102 5.46 -12.57 8.38
C ASP A 102 4.51 -12.22 7.24
N MET A 103 4.42 -10.94 6.89
CA MET A 103 3.55 -10.46 5.83
C MET A 103 4.29 -9.50 4.93
N GLN A 104 4.09 -9.65 3.63
CA GLN A 104 4.52 -8.70 2.61
C GLN A 104 3.35 -8.42 1.67
N ALA A 105 2.99 -7.15 1.54
CA ALA A 105 1.95 -6.71 0.62
C ALA A 105 2.46 -5.60 -0.29
N THR A 106 1.91 -5.55 -1.49
CA THR A 106 2.13 -4.46 -2.44
C THR A 106 0.79 -4.05 -3.01
N TYR A 107 0.43 -2.79 -2.84
CA TYR A 107 -0.80 -2.20 -3.38
C TYR A 107 -0.46 -1.19 -4.45
N THR A 108 -1.16 -1.23 -5.58
CA THR A 108 -1.05 -0.26 -6.67
C THR A 108 -2.40 0.44 -6.85
N PHE A 109 -2.42 1.74 -6.60
CA PHE A 109 -3.60 2.59 -6.73
C PHE A 109 -3.75 3.05 -8.17
N VAL A 110 -4.64 2.39 -8.92
CA VAL A 110 -4.82 2.57 -10.37
C VAL A 110 -5.59 3.85 -10.65
N THR A 111 -6.66 4.07 -9.88
CA THR A 111 -7.50 5.29 -9.90
C THR A 111 -8.00 5.58 -8.49
N PRO A 112 -8.61 6.76 -8.22
CA PRO A 112 -9.28 7.01 -6.93
C PRO A 112 -10.42 6.02 -6.58
N LYS A 113 -10.81 5.15 -7.50
CA LYS A 113 -11.91 4.18 -7.35
C LYS A 113 -11.51 2.73 -7.61
N HIS A 114 -10.22 2.48 -7.77
CA HIS A 114 -9.70 1.14 -8.06
C HIS A 114 -8.26 0.98 -7.60
N TYR A 115 -7.98 -0.05 -6.84
CA TYR A 115 -6.61 -0.49 -6.56
C TYR A 115 -6.50 -2.00 -6.67
N THR A 116 -5.30 -2.47 -6.90
CA THR A 116 -4.95 -3.89 -6.91
C THR A 116 -3.86 -4.15 -5.89
N GLY A 117 -3.75 -5.39 -5.44
CA GLY A 117 -2.70 -5.77 -4.49
C GLY A 117 -2.25 -7.21 -4.63
N THR A 118 -1.09 -7.46 -4.05
CA THR A 118 -0.59 -8.81 -3.79
C THR A 118 -0.24 -8.90 -2.31
N LEU A 119 -0.52 -10.04 -1.70
CA LEU A 119 -0.22 -10.34 -0.32
C LEU A 119 0.44 -11.71 -0.23
N LYS A 120 1.60 -11.76 0.42
CA LYS A 120 2.25 -13.00 0.82
C LYS A 120 2.35 -13.03 2.34
N SER A 121 1.91 -14.11 2.94
CA SER A 121 2.03 -14.27 4.38
C SER A 121 2.49 -15.66 4.77
N THR A 122 3.19 -15.71 5.88
CA THR A 122 3.55 -16.94 6.59
C THR A 122 3.14 -16.77 8.03
N VAL A 123 2.30 -17.64 8.52
CA VAL A 123 1.83 -17.66 9.90
C VAL A 123 2.28 -18.97 10.55
N ILE A 124 2.90 -18.86 11.73
CA ILE A 124 3.31 -20.01 12.54
C ILE A 124 2.51 -19.97 13.84
N ILE A 125 1.78 -21.03 14.13
CA ILE A 125 1.02 -21.20 15.38
C ILE A 125 1.36 -22.57 15.96
N ALA A 126 1.95 -22.60 17.15
CA ALA A 126 2.32 -23.84 17.84
C ALA A 126 3.12 -24.82 16.94
N GLY A 127 4.06 -24.27 16.15
CA GLY A 127 4.90 -25.05 15.25
C GLY A 127 4.26 -25.45 13.92
N LYS A 128 2.98 -25.17 13.71
CA LYS A 128 2.31 -25.37 12.43
C LYS A 128 2.45 -24.11 11.57
N THR A 129 3.02 -24.28 10.39
CA THR A 129 3.16 -23.19 9.41
C THR A 129 2.02 -23.23 8.41
N THR A 130 1.46 -22.06 8.13
CA THR A 130 0.49 -21.82 7.05
C THR A 130 1.01 -20.68 6.18
N THR A 131 0.96 -20.86 4.88
CA THR A 131 1.36 -19.83 3.90
C THR A 131 0.18 -19.38 3.07
N ALA A 132 0.15 -18.10 2.70
CA ALA A 132 -0.84 -17.59 1.75
C ALA A 132 -0.16 -16.72 0.69
N ASP A 133 -0.61 -16.86 -0.55
CA ASP A 133 -0.25 -16.01 -1.69
C ASP A 133 -1.57 -15.54 -2.33
N LYS A 134 -1.91 -14.28 -2.11
CA LYS A 134 -3.20 -13.70 -2.49
C LYS A 134 -3.01 -12.54 -3.46
N LYS A 135 -3.99 -12.35 -4.32
CA LYS A 135 -4.18 -11.15 -5.14
C LYS A 135 -5.48 -10.50 -4.72
N VAL A 136 -5.47 -9.19 -4.64
CA VAL A 136 -6.63 -8.36 -4.31
C VAL A 136 -6.95 -7.48 -5.51
N ASP A 137 -8.21 -7.42 -5.87
CA ASP A 137 -8.78 -6.43 -6.77
C ASP A 137 -9.91 -5.70 -6.03
N SER A 138 -9.75 -4.38 -5.85
CA SER A 138 -10.64 -3.56 -5.05
C SER A 138 -11.28 -2.48 -5.89
N VAL A 139 -12.60 -2.44 -5.91
CA VAL A 139 -13.39 -1.50 -6.70
C VAL A 139 -14.41 -0.76 -5.85
N TRP A 140 -14.53 0.54 -6.08
CA TRP A 140 -15.53 1.38 -5.45
C TRP A 140 -16.93 1.12 -6.04
N LEU A 141 -17.92 0.87 -5.19
CA LEU A 141 -19.29 0.54 -5.57
C LEU A 141 -20.26 1.73 -5.47
N GLY A 142 -19.88 2.78 -4.72
CA GLY A 142 -20.79 3.91 -4.48
C GLY A 142 -20.72 4.41 -3.05
N ALA A 143 -21.75 5.12 -2.63
CA ALA A 143 -21.86 5.56 -1.24
C ALA A 143 -22.08 4.38 -0.30
N CYS A 144 -21.62 4.53 0.95
CA CYS A 144 -21.91 3.54 1.99
C CYS A 144 -23.42 3.34 2.18
N PRO A 145 -23.89 2.09 2.44
CA PRO A 145 -25.28 1.85 2.79
C PRO A 145 -25.66 2.63 4.05
N LYS A 146 -26.85 3.22 4.05
CA LYS A 146 -27.41 3.84 5.27
C LYS A 146 -27.64 2.73 6.31
N LYS A 147 -27.13 2.95 7.51
CA LYS A 147 -27.44 2.10 8.66
C LYS A 147 -28.87 2.31 9.11
#